data_b789c704c6929c8fbd19a94644aa3aff
#
_entry.id   b789c704c6929c8fbd19a94644aa3aff
#
_cell.length_a   1.000
_cell.length_b   1.000
_cell.length_c   1.000
_cell.angle_alpha   90.00
_cell.angle_beta   90.00
_cell.angle_gamma   90.00
#
_symmetry.space_group_name_H-M   'P 1'
#
loop_
_entity.id
_entity.type
_entity.pdbx_description
1 polymer ?
#
loop_
_entity_poly.entity_id
_entity_poly.type
_entity_poly.pdbx_seq_one_letter_code
_entity_poly.pdbx_strand_id
1 'polypeptide(L)'
;MKVETIIRIRCLPRGLVVLAGVLSLISIAGPRSACADPVSELASFSIFDKVDLAQLAKSDVKTAHGPPMRNSRFLAIQSCYVASGSPAQQMEALRQWNPAKYRELKVFLHSDLTSNPGPSSFDRLKNAPDNASVRSFVNATQKLSPELQISKDEAKRFSAATAGGGGGVIPPAVAAFWTDVLTARTKSFVSGGMAAQPPYDHAGPSVRASEEVNGLLRDQGKIRQQFSGLLGATGIGRGAGSLPAELYWELLDADDHGVVTLGASYSRGAGGTYQAADVLYYASGGYYVALTLHQLWPVTVDGKPSTLVWRGDMISSASLGSLRGVERLGSESVMMKNITKAVTLFRRETGSR
;
A
#
# COMPACT_ATOMS: atom_id res chain seq x y z
N MET A 1 16.03 -35.23 36.91
CA MET A 1 15.67 -36.60 36.51
C MET A 1 15.62 -36.60 34.98
N LYS A 2 16.65 -37.20 34.36
CA LYS A 2 16.80 -37.40 32.91
C LYS A 2 15.95 -38.58 32.46
N VAL A 3 15.29 -38.51 31.32
CA VAL A 3 14.90 -39.71 30.56
C VAL A 3 15.21 -39.42 29.10
N GLU A 4 16.29 -40.03 28.64
CA GLU A 4 16.64 -40.22 27.22
C GLU A 4 15.81 -41.38 26.67
N THR A 5 15.30 -41.24 25.46
CA THR A 5 14.75 -42.39 24.71
C THR A 5 15.45 -42.50 23.38
N ILE A 6 16.18 -43.60 23.26
CA ILE A 6 17.02 -44.05 22.17
C ILE A 6 16.12 -44.61 21.04
N ILE A 7 16.34 -44.17 19.81
CA ILE A 7 15.76 -44.79 18.60
C ILE A 7 16.79 -45.80 18.05
N ARG A 8 16.42 -47.08 18.01
CA ARG A 8 17.18 -48.17 17.41
C ARG A 8 16.89 -48.28 15.91
N ILE A 9 17.96 -48.18 15.10
CA ILE A 9 18.01 -48.57 13.69
C ILE A 9 18.18 -50.07 13.61
N ARG A 10 17.39 -50.77 12.77
CA ARG A 10 17.65 -52.15 12.34
C ARG A 10 17.92 -52.22 10.86
N CYS A 11 19.07 -52.78 10.52
CA CYS A 11 19.53 -53.12 9.15
C CYS A 11 19.08 -54.48 8.69
N LEU A 12 18.67 -54.60 7.42
CA LEU A 12 18.92 -55.55 6.32
C LEU A 12 18.59 -57.08 6.51
N PRO A 13 18.25 -57.81 5.43
CA PRO A 13 19.26 -58.18 4.45
C PRO A 13 18.83 -58.21 2.92
N ARG A 14 19.84 -58.36 2.12
CA ARG A 14 19.89 -58.43 0.66
C ARG A 14 19.14 -59.65 0.07
N GLY A 15 18.43 -59.42 -1.04
CA GLY A 15 18.01 -60.45 -1.98
C GLY A 15 18.08 -59.89 -3.42
N LEU A 16 19.01 -60.41 -4.20
CA LEU A 16 19.28 -60.08 -5.62
C LEU A 16 18.28 -60.80 -6.48
N VAL A 17 17.47 -60.05 -7.27
CA VAL A 17 16.77 -60.61 -8.45
C VAL A 17 16.96 -59.60 -9.61
N VAL A 18 17.73 -60.01 -10.59
CA VAL A 18 17.91 -59.33 -11.88
C VAL A 18 16.70 -59.62 -12.74
N LEU A 19 15.87 -58.61 -13.05
CA LEU A 19 14.91 -58.69 -14.16
C LEU A 19 15.16 -57.48 -15.06
N ALA A 20 15.66 -57.78 -16.26
CA ALA A 20 15.81 -56.80 -17.35
C ALA A 20 14.41 -56.42 -17.87
N GLY A 21 13.95 -55.21 -17.47
CA GLY A 21 12.73 -54.60 -18.00
C GLY A 21 13.09 -53.34 -18.78
N VAL A 22 12.76 -53.36 -20.07
CA VAL A 22 12.87 -52.21 -20.99
C VAL A 22 12.02 -51.08 -20.44
N LEU A 23 12.65 -50.03 -19.82
CA LEU A 23 11.99 -48.82 -19.44
C LEU A 23 11.75 -47.94 -20.67
N SER A 24 10.55 -47.99 -21.23
CA SER A 24 10.02 -46.97 -22.11
C SER A 24 9.88 -45.68 -21.31
N LEU A 25 10.76 -44.71 -21.53
CA LEU A 25 10.65 -43.32 -21.04
C LEU A 25 9.41 -42.68 -21.69
N ILE A 26 8.25 -42.87 -21.10
CA ILE A 26 7.09 -42.04 -21.37
C ILE A 26 7.37 -40.70 -20.59
N SER A 27 7.87 -39.73 -21.34
CA SER A 27 7.89 -38.34 -20.87
C SER A 27 6.45 -37.92 -20.64
N ILE A 28 5.98 -38.05 -19.41
CA ILE A 28 4.73 -37.42 -18.95
C ILE A 28 5.01 -35.92 -18.94
N ALA A 29 4.81 -35.28 -20.10
CA ALA A 29 4.60 -33.84 -20.13
C ALA A 29 3.29 -33.59 -19.36
N GLY A 30 3.39 -33.37 -18.07
CA GLY A 30 2.27 -32.91 -17.26
C GLY A 30 1.65 -31.66 -17.92
N PRO A 31 0.33 -31.46 -17.80
CA PRO A 31 -0.30 -30.28 -18.37
C PRO A 31 0.42 -29.05 -17.75
N ARG A 32 1.22 -28.36 -18.58
CA ARG A 32 1.64 -27.01 -18.29
C ARG A 32 0.33 -26.26 -18.19
N SER A 33 -0.08 -25.90 -16.98
CA SER A 33 -1.13 -24.90 -16.79
C SER A 33 -0.76 -23.75 -17.71
N ALA A 34 -1.55 -23.53 -18.76
CA ALA A 34 -1.37 -22.42 -19.65
C ALA A 34 -1.54 -21.16 -18.79
N CYS A 35 -0.44 -20.64 -18.27
CA CYS A 35 -0.43 -19.34 -17.61
C CYS A 35 -0.87 -18.36 -18.68
N ALA A 36 -1.95 -17.63 -18.45
CA ALA A 36 -2.41 -16.62 -19.40
C ALA A 36 -1.24 -15.69 -19.69
N ASP A 37 -1.08 -15.29 -20.94
CA ASP A 37 -0.03 -14.35 -21.34
C ASP A 37 -0.15 -13.06 -20.50
N PRO A 38 0.91 -12.63 -19.81
CA PRO A 38 0.86 -11.48 -18.91
C PRO A 38 0.33 -10.19 -19.55
N VAL A 39 0.62 -9.96 -20.83
CA VAL A 39 0.14 -8.80 -21.58
C VAL A 39 -1.36 -8.92 -21.85
N SER A 40 -1.84 -10.10 -22.21
CA SER A 40 -3.27 -10.37 -22.41
C SER A 40 -4.05 -10.25 -21.10
N GLU A 41 -3.50 -10.75 -20.00
CA GLU A 41 -4.12 -10.58 -18.67
C GLU A 41 -4.18 -9.12 -18.28
N LEU A 42 -3.09 -8.34 -18.44
CA LEU A 42 -3.05 -6.90 -18.19
C LEU A 42 -4.16 -6.18 -18.99
N ALA A 43 -4.29 -6.47 -20.28
CA ALA A 43 -5.29 -5.85 -21.16
C ALA A 43 -6.73 -6.17 -20.73
N SER A 44 -6.98 -7.32 -20.10
CA SER A 44 -8.33 -7.76 -19.73
C SER A 44 -8.99 -6.88 -18.66
N PHE A 45 -8.21 -6.31 -17.72
CA PHE A 45 -8.75 -5.56 -16.58
C PHE A 45 -8.26 -4.11 -16.48
N SER A 46 -7.14 -3.77 -17.15
CA SER A 46 -6.55 -2.41 -17.09
C SER A 46 -6.97 -1.55 -18.29
N ILE A 47 -6.48 -0.32 -18.30
CA ILE A 47 -6.61 0.60 -19.44
C ILE A 47 -5.51 0.41 -20.50
N PHE A 48 -4.56 -0.48 -20.25
CA PHE A 48 -3.44 -0.75 -21.14
C PHE A 48 -3.77 -1.96 -22.04
N ASP A 49 -4.37 -1.71 -23.18
CA ASP A 49 -4.75 -2.73 -24.16
C ASP A 49 -3.56 -3.30 -24.93
N LYS A 50 -2.51 -2.51 -25.13
CA LYS A 50 -1.27 -2.89 -25.80
C LYS A 50 -0.07 -2.27 -25.11
N VAL A 51 0.92 -3.11 -24.77
CA VAL A 51 2.20 -2.68 -24.21
C VAL A 51 3.36 -3.35 -24.94
N ASP A 52 4.42 -2.60 -25.17
CA ASP A 52 5.71 -3.10 -25.64
C ASP A 52 6.63 -3.29 -24.42
N LEU A 53 6.94 -4.55 -24.13
CA LEU A 53 7.76 -4.90 -22.96
C LEU A 53 9.19 -4.38 -23.10
N ALA A 54 9.76 -4.35 -24.31
CA ALA A 54 11.11 -3.85 -24.53
C ALA A 54 11.18 -2.32 -24.32
N GLN A 55 10.15 -1.59 -24.75
CA GLN A 55 10.03 -0.17 -24.48
C GLN A 55 9.87 0.10 -22.97
N LEU A 56 8.98 -0.63 -22.29
CA LEU A 56 8.76 -0.49 -20.84
C LEU A 56 10.01 -0.84 -20.03
N ALA A 57 10.87 -1.74 -20.51
CA ALA A 57 12.14 -2.07 -19.87
C ALA A 57 13.19 -0.96 -19.99
N LYS A 58 13.11 -0.11 -21.02
CA LYS A 58 14.05 1.01 -21.28
C LYS A 58 13.77 2.26 -20.47
N SER A 59 13.14 2.15 -19.32
CA SER A 59 12.82 3.24 -18.38
C SER A 59 11.48 3.93 -18.59
N ASP A 60 10.69 3.56 -19.56
CA ASP A 60 9.35 4.12 -19.73
C ASP A 60 8.40 3.60 -18.65
N VAL A 61 7.68 4.53 -18.04
CA VAL A 61 6.53 4.24 -17.17
C VAL A 61 5.30 4.78 -17.88
N LYS A 62 4.44 3.89 -18.36
CA LYS A 62 3.15 4.33 -18.88
C LYS A 62 2.25 4.66 -17.71
N THR A 63 1.76 5.89 -17.66
CA THR A 63 0.81 6.36 -16.64
C THR A 63 -0.36 7.03 -17.33
N ALA A 64 -1.58 6.70 -16.92
CA ALA A 64 -2.79 7.29 -17.47
C ALA A 64 -3.93 7.28 -16.44
N HIS A 65 -4.94 8.11 -16.70
CA HIS A 65 -6.16 8.12 -15.91
C HIS A 65 -6.89 6.79 -16.05
N GLY A 66 -7.40 6.29 -14.93
CA GLY A 66 -8.34 5.18 -14.91
C GLY A 66 -9.70 5.58 -15.50
N PRO A 67 -10.65 4.64 -15.59
CA PRO A 67 -12.01 4.96 -15.99
C PRO A 67 -12.62 6.05 -15.10
N PRO A 68 -13.55 6.88 -15.65
CA PRO A 68 -14.21 7.92 -14.88
C PRO A 68 -14.88 7.38 -13.62
N MET A 69 -14.73 8.11 -12.51
CA MET A 69 -15.32 7.77 -11.22
C MET A 69 -16.66 8.52 -11.05
N ARG A 70 -17.66 7.87 -10.44
CA ARG A 70 -19.00 8.46 -10.23
C ARG A 70 -18.99 9.59 -9.20
N ASN A 71 -18.16 9.45 -8.16
CA ASN A 71 -18.03 10.47 -7.13
C ASN A 71 -16.89 11.42 -7.47
N SER A 72 -17.16 12.73 -7.47
CA SER A 72 -16.13 13.75 -7.76
C SER A 72 -14.96 13.77 -6.78
N ARG A 73 -15.11 13.20 -5.58
CA ARG A 73 -14.01 13.02 -4.63
C ARG A 73 -13.04 11.91 -5.00
N PHE A 74 -13.39 11.09 -5.99
CA PHE A 74 -12.62 9.90 -6.36
C PHE A 74 -11.73 10.19 -7.57
N LEU A 75 -10.53 9.61 -7.52
CA LEU A 75 -9.59 9.59 -8.63
C LEU A 75 -8.96 8.21 -8.72
N ALA A 76 -8.80 7.71 -9.94
CA ALA A 76 -8.04 6.50 -10.23
C ALA A 76 -6.99 6.78 -11.29
N ILE A 77 -5.77 6.34 -11.04
CA ILE A 77 -4.65 6.40 -11.96
C ILE A 77 -4.06 5.00 -12.10
N GLN A 78 -3.68 4.63 -13.31
CA GLN A 78 -3.02 3.36 -13.56
C GLN A 78 -1.66 3.61 -14.18
N SER A 79 -0.69 2.79 -13.81
CA SER A 79 0.62 2.77 -14.44
C SER A 79 1.07 1.34 -14.72
N CYS A 80 1.91 1.17 -15.74
CA CYS A 80 2.61 -0.08 -15.99
C CYS A 80 4.06 0.17 -16.39
N TYR A 81 4.92 -0.75 -16.01
CA TYR A 81 6.36 -0.71 -16.29
C TYR A 81 6.96 -2.11 -16.22
N VAL A 82 8.17 -2.26 -16.76
CA VAL A 82 8.98 -3.47 -16.59
C VAL A 82 10.11 -3.18 -15.60
N ALA A 83 10.31 -4.07 -14.66
CA ALA A 83 11.44 -4.06 -13.73
C ALA A 83 12.33 -5.29 -13.97
N SER A 84 13.63 -5.19 -13.70
CA SER A 84 14.56 -6.32 -13.81
C SER A 84 14.35 -7.31 -12.66
N GLY A 85 14.66 -8.58 -12.90
CA GLY A 85 14.53 -9.65 -11.92
C GLY A 85 13.13 -10.28 -11.86
N SER A 86 12.97 -11.21 -10.92
CA SER A 86 11.74 -11.99 -10.77
C SER A 86 10.65 -11.22 -10.00
N PRO A 87 9.37 -11.58 -10.15
CA PRO A 87 8.28 -11.03 -9.37
C PRO A 87 8.47 -11.16 -7.85
N ALA A 88 9.10 -12.24 -7.39
CA ALA A 88 9.41 -12.44 -5.98
C ALA A 88 10.41 -11.39 -5.47
N GLN A 89 11.47 -11.11 -6.23
CA GLN A 89 12.46 -10.08 -5.91
C GLN A 89 11.83 -8.68 -5.89
N GLN A 90 10.97 -8.38 -6.87
CA GLN A 90 10.27 -7.10 -6.94
C GLN A 90 9.26 -6.94 -5.79
N MET A 91 8.58 -8.03 -5.39
CA MET A 91 7.67 -8.01 -4.25
C MET A 91 8.41 -7.75 -2.94
N GLU A 92 9.54 -8.41 -2.74
CA GLU A 92 10.36 -8.17 -1.55
C GLU A 92 10.91 -6.74 -1.51
N ALA A 93 11.32 -6.21 -2.66
CA ALA A 93 11.74 -4.81 -2.76
C ALA A 93 10.60 -3.83 -2.44
N LEU A 94 9.36 -4.11 -2.86
CA LEU A 94 8.19 -3.31 -2.50
C LEU A 94 7.93 -3.32 -0.99
N ARG A 95 8.08 -4.47 -0.34
CA ARG A 95 7.91 -4.61 1.12
C ARG A 95 8.96 -3.84 1.92
N GLN A 96 10.17 -3.76 1.39
CA GLN A 96 11.30 -3.06 2.02
C GLN A 96 11.40 -1.58 1.61
N TRP A 97 10.48 -1.11 0.74
CA TRP A 97 10.53 0.24 0.25
C TRP A 97 10.27 1.27 1.35
N ASN A 98 11.20 2.21 1.50
CA ASN A 98 11.07 3.31 2.45
C ASN A 98 11.08 4.65 1.71
N PRO A 99 9.93 5.29 1.50
CA PRO A 99 9.83 6.54 0.76
C PRO A 99 10.52 7.72 1.45
N ALA A 100 10.73 7.67 2.76
CA ALA A 100 11.42 8.73 3.51
C ALA A 100 12.91 8.87 3.16
N LYS A 101 13.49 7.90 2.45
CA LYS A 101 14.85 8.01 1.89
C LYS A 101 14.95 9.05 0.74
N TYR A 102 13.84 9.43 0.15
CA TYR A 102 13.78 10.28 -1.05
C TYR A 102 13.06 11.59 -0.74
N ARG A 103 13.83 12.68 -0.70
CA ARG A 103 13.29 14.03 -0.43
C ARG A 103 12.20 14.45 -1.42
N GLU A 104 12.31 13.95 -2.65
CA GLU A 104 11.38 14.24 -3.75
C GLU A 104 9.97 13.70 -3.51
N LEU A 105 9.83 12.69 -2.64
CA LEU A 105 8.53 12.11 -2.28
C LEU A 105 7.87 12.84 -1.11
N LYS A 106 8.60 13.77 -0.47
CA LYS A 106 8.10 14.58 0.63
C LYS A 106 7.52 13.75 1.81
N VAL A 107 8.04 12.53 2.02
CA VAL A 107 7.76 11.72 3.22
C VAL A 107 8.87 12.03 4.23
N PHE A 108 8.51 12.64 5.35
CA PHE A 108 9.48 13.09 6.34
C PHE A 108 9.84 12.01 7.35
N LEU A 109 8.85 11.19 7.74
CA LEU A 109 9.02 10.05 8.63
C LEU A 109 8.25 8.86 8.05
N HIS A 110 8.87 7.69 8.15
CA HIS A 110 8.26 6.39 7.86
C HIS A 110 8.68 5.41 8.94
N SER A 111 7.77 4.60 9.45
CA SER A 111 8.06 3.61 10.48
C SER A 111 7.10 2.44 10.41
N ASP A 112 7.67 1.24 10.34
CA ASP A 112 6.89 0.03 10.48
C ASP A 112 6.33 -0.09 11.90
N LEU A 113 5.16 -0.69 12.00
CA LEU A 113 4.47 -0.95 13.25
C LEU A 113 4.45 -2.46 13.53
N THR A 114 4.58 -2.82 14.79
CA THR A 114 4.36 -4.20 15.22
C THR A 114 2.88 -4.57 15.15
N SER A 115 2.55 -5.86 15.26
CA SER A 115 1.17 -6.34 15.33
C SER A 115 0.40 -5.85 16.57
N ASN A 116 1.08 -5.38 17.60
CA ASN A 116 0.50 -4.81 18.82
C ASN A 116 1.16 -3.45 19.13
N PRO A 117 0.86 -2.39 18.37
CA PRO A 117 1.50 -1.10 18.56
C PRO A 117 1.02 -0.41 19.84
N GLY A 118 1.96 0.20 20.53
CA GLY A 118 1.71 1.06 21.69
C GLY A 118 2.08 2.51 21.41
N PRO A 119 1.90 3.41 22.40
CA PRO A 119 2.25 4.83 22.26
C PRO A 119 3.69 5.07 21.81
N SER A 120 4.64 4.27 22.30
CA SER A 120 6.07 4.39 21.94
C SER A 120 6.36 4.12 20.44
N SER A 121 5.47 3.44 19.73
CA SER A 121 5.59 3.24 18.28
C SER A 121 5.57 4.56 17.49
N PHE A 122 5.06 5.62 18.09
CA PHE A 122 4.92 6.95 17.48
C PHE A 122 5.90 7.99 18.05
N ASP A 123 6.85 7.60 18.90
CA ASP A 123 7.81 8.51 19.54
C ASP A 123 8.66 9.32 18.53
N ARG A 124 8.90 8.75 17.33
CA ARG A 124 9.61 9.46 16.27
C ARG A 124 8.90 10.72 15.78
N LEU A 125 7.60 10.90 16.07
CA LEU A 125 6.87 12.12 15.74
C LEU A 125 7.51 13.36 16.38
N LYS A 126 8.11 13.20 17.58
CA LYS A 126 8.86 14.27 18.29
C LYS A 126 10.09 14.76 17.53
N ASN A 127 10.60 13.93 16.60
CA ASN A 127 11.79 14.19 15.80
C ASN A 127 11.45 14.66 14.37
N ALA A 128 10.21 15.14 14.16
CA ALA A 128 9.79 15.68 12.87
C ALA A 128 10.68 16.86 12.45
N PRO A 129 11.00 17.01 11.16
CA PRO A 129 11.85 18.10 10.69
C PRO A 129 11.16 19.45 10.83
N ASP A 130 11.95 20.49 11.04
CA ASP A 130 11.44 21.87 11.03
C ASP A 130 11.27 22.36 9.58
N ASN A 131 10.04 22.27 9.08
CA ASN A 131 9.66 22.77 7.77
C ASN A 131 8.24 23.36 7.77
N ALA A 132 7.85 23.98 6.66
CA ALA A 132 6.56 24.66 6.55
C ALA A 132 5.37 23.70 6.75
N SER A 133 5.43 22.51 6.17
CA SER A 133 4.37 21.50 6.24
C SER A 133 4.16 21.01 7.68
N VAL A 134 5.26 20.72 8.42
CA VAL A 134 5.16 20.29 9.82
C VAL A 134 4.65 21.43 10.71
N ARG A 135 5.08 22.67 10.48
CA ARG A 135 4.53 23.84 11.19
C ARG A 135 3.04 24.03 10.90
N SER A 136 2.60 23.83 9.65
CA SER A 136 1.19 23.85 9.27
C SER A 136 0.39 22.79 10.02
N PHE A 137 0.88 21.55 10.10
CA PHE A 137 0.29 20.46 10.88
C PHE A 137 0.13 20.81 12.38
N VAL A 138 1.18 21.34 12.99
CA VAL A 138 1.13 21.78 14.39
C VAL A 138 0.08 22.86 14.59
N ASN A 139 0.06 23.89 13.74
CA ASN A 139 -0.87 25.00 13.82
C ASN A 139 -2.33 24.55 13.62
N ALA A 140 -2.58 23.66 12.64
CA ALA A 140 -3.90 23.07 12.43
C ALA A 140 -4.37 22.28 13.66
N THR A 141 -3.47 21.49 14.27
CA THR A 141 -3.78 20.73 15.49
C THR A 141 -4.09 21.64 16.68
N GLN A 142 -3.27 22.65 16.91
CA GLN A 142 -3.46 23.59 18.03
C GLN A 142 -4.78 24.36 17.95
N LYS A 143 -5.25 24.64 16.74
CA LYS A 143 -6.51 25.33 16.48
C LYS A 143 -7.70 24.38 16.34
N LEU A 144 -7.50 23.07 16.38
CA LEU A 144 -8.50 22.08 15.97
C LEU A 144 -9.17 22.48 14.65
N SER A 145 -8.34 22.76 13.66
CA SER A 145 -8.78 23.29 12.38
C SER A 145 -9.79 22.36 11.68
N PRO A 146 -10.79 22.90 10.95
CA PRO A 146 -11.83 22.09 10.28
C PRO A 146 -11.30 21.08 9.27
N GLU A 147 -10.12 21.28 8.69
CA GLU A 147 -9.48 20.36 7.77
C GLU A 147 -8.89 19.10 8.44
N LEU A 148 -8.78 19.07 9.78
CA LEU A 148 -8.32 17.88 10.48
C LEU A 148 -9.33 16.74 10.35
N GLN A 149 -8.85 15.61 9.86
CA GLN A 149 -9.66 14.40 9.69
C GLN A 149 -9.58 13.54 10.96
N ILE A 150 -10.28 13.99 11.98
CA ILE A 150 -10.46 13.33 13.28
C ILE A 150 -11.95 13.20 13.58
N SER A 151 -12.30 12.36 14.55
CA SER A 151 -13.67 12.29 15.05
C SER A 151 -13.95 13.37 16.10
N LYS A 152 -15.25 13.65 16.31
CA LYS A 152 -15.69 14.54 17.40
C LYS A 152 -15.15 14.13 18.76
N ASP A 153 -15.08 12.81 19.01
CA ASP A 153 -14.60 12.31 20.29
C ASP A 153 -13.08 12.38 20.42
N GLU A 154 -12.35 12.28 19.31
CA GLU A 154 -10.91 12.56 19.27
C GLU A 154 -10.63 14.03 19.53
N ALA A 155 -11.38 14.94 18.91
CA ALA A 155 -11.22 16.38 19.09
C ALA A 155 -11.44 16.83 20.55
N LYS A 156 -12.43 16.25 21.23
CA LYS A 156 -12.70 16.54 22.66
C LYS A 156 -11.52 16.21 23.60
N ARG A 157 -10.63 15.31 23.20
CA ARG A 157 -9.46 14.90 23.99
C ARG A 157 -8.29 15.88 23.89
N PHE A 158 -8.29 16.77 22.91
CA PHE A 158 -7.26 17.78 22.76
C PHE A 158 -7.49 18.94 23.75
N SER A 159 -6.48 19.24 24.57
CA SER A 159 -6.49 20.41 25.44
C SER A 159 -5.43 21.41 24.99
N ALA A 160 -5.86 22.55 24.49
CA ALA A 160 -4.97 23.63 24.07
C ALA A 160 -4.18 24.22 25.24
N ALA A 161 -4.70 24.12 26.47
CA ALA A 161 -4.05 24.68 27.70
C ALA A 161 -2.72 23.99 28.02
N THR A 162 -2.52 22.75 27.57
CA THR A 162 -1.26 22.00 27.73
C THR A 162 -0.31 22.15 26.55
N ALA A 163 -0.68 22.92 25.50
CA ALA A 163 0.09 23.06 24.28
C ALA A 163 1.30 24.01 24.39
N GLY A 164 1.52 24.67 25.52
CA GLY A 164 2.61 25.62 25.73
C GLY A 164 3.80 25.02 26.46
N GLY A 165 4.99 25.10 25.85
CA GLY A 165 6.28 24.88 26.50
C GLY A 165 6.98 23.55 26.19
N GLY A 166 7.78 23.53 25.12
CA GLY A 166 8.75 22.47 24.85
C GLY A 166 9.57 22.83 23.61
N GLY A 167 10.88 22.60 23.68
CA GLY A 167 11.86 23.06 22.68
C GLY A 167 11.90 22.28 21.36
N GLY A 168 10.84 21.55 20.99
CA GLY A 168 10.77 20.79 19.73
C GLY A 168 9.84 21.45 18.72
N VAL A 169 9.99 21.09 17.42
CA VAL A 169 9.13 21.57 16.34
C VAL A 169 7.67 21.17 16.58
N ILE A 170 7.43 19.95 17.09
CA ILE A 170 6.11 19.51 17.53
C ILE A 170 6.02 19.66 19.04
N PRO A 171 5.14 20.56 19.56
CA PRO A 171 4.91 20.73 20.98
C PRO A 171 4.47 19.43 21.67
N PRO A 172 4.86 19.18 22.94
CA PRO A 172 4.56 17.93 23.64
C PRO A 172 3.06 17.58 23.66
N ALA A 173 2.17 18.54 23.83
CA ALA A 173 0.73 18.30 23.81
C ALA A 173 0.21 17.87 22.44
N VAL A 174 0.75 18.43 21.35
CA VAL A 174 0.43 18.03 19.98
C VAL A 174 0.94 16.60 19.72
N ALA A 175 2.19 16.31 20.15
CA ALA A 175 2.76 14.97 20.00
C ALA A 175 1.95 13.94 20.81
N ALA A 176 1.58 14.23 22.05
CA ALA A 176 0.76 13.34 22.89
C ALA A 176 -0.61 13.08 22.27
N PHE A 177 -1.30 14.12 21.82
CA PHE A 177 -2.60 13.99 21.14
C PHE A 177 -2.54 13.03 19.94
N TRP A 178 -1.56 13.25 19.05
CA TRP A 178 -1.43 12.39 17.87
C TRP A 178 -0.97 10.98 18.22
N THR A 179 -0.11 10.83 19.21
CA THR A 179 0.26 9.50 19.73
C THR A 179 -0.97 8.72 20.20
N ASP A 180 -1.89 9.36 20.92
CA ASP A 180 -3.12 8.75 21.40
C ASP A 180 -4.07 8.41 20.25
N VAL A 181 -4.29 9.33 19.32
CA VAL A 181 -5.14 9.12 18.13
C VAL A 181 -4.61 7.96 17.30
N LEU A 182 -3.32 7.99 16.94
CA LEU A 182 -2.70 6.97 16.09
C LEU A 182 -2.71 5.59 16.77
N THR A 183 -2.42 5.53 18.08
CA THR A 183 -2.48 4.28 18.86
C THR A 183 -3.91 3.71 18.88
N ALA A 184 -4.92 4.53 19.12
CA ALA A 184 -6.31 4.11 19.21
C ALA A 184 -6.81 3.61 17.83
N ARG A 185 -6.51 4.36 16.76
CA ARG A 185 -6.90 4.00 15.39
C ARG A 185 -6.20 2.72 14.92
N THR A 186 -4.91 2.55 15.21
CA THR A 186 -4.20 1.32 14.85
C THR A 186 -4.78 0.11 15.60
N LYS A 187 -5.07 0.22 16.89
CA LYS A 187 -5.75 -0.85 17.65
C LYS A 187 -7.12 -1.18 17.09
N SER A 188 -7.92 -0.18 16.72
CA SER A 188 -9.22 -0.38 16.08
C SER A 188 -9.08 -1.10 14.74
N PHE A 189 -8.04 -0.77 13.95
CA PHE A 189 -7.77 -1.45 12.68
C PHE A 189 -7.38 -2.91 12.89
N VAL A 190 -6.48 -3.19 13.81
CA VAL A 190 -6.04 -4.56 14.13
C VAL A 190 -7.21 -5.43 14.60
N SER A 191 -8.11 -4.89 15.41
CA SER A 191 -9.23 -5.66 15.98
C SER A 191 -10.42 -5.82 15.03
N GLY A 192 -10.72 -4.83 14.20
CA GLY A 192 -11.96 -4.80 13.42
C GLY A 192 -11.82 -4.27 11.99
N GLY A 193 -10.58 -4.11 11.50
CA GLY A 193 -10.29 -3.62 10.16
C GLY A 193 -10.78 -2.18 9.92
N MET A 194 -10.97 -1.82 8.66
CA MET A 194 -11.43 -0.48 8.29
C MET A 194 -12.82 -0.14 8.81
N ALA A 195 -13.70 -1.12 8.98
CA ALA A 195 -15.04 -0.90 9.48
C ALA A 195 -15.09 -0.38 10.92
N ALA A 196 -14.06 -0.71 11.72
CA ALA A 196 -13.94 -0.27 13.10
C ALA A 196 -13.33 1.14 13.25
N GLN A 197 -12.88 1.77 12.14
CA GLN A 197 -12.30 3.10 12.21
C GLN A 197 -13.33 4.15 12.62
N PRO A 198 -12.99 5.06 13.56
CA PRO A 198 -13.80 6.23 13.84
C PRO A 198 -14.03 7.06 12.56
N PRO A 199 -15.20 7.70 12.41
CA PRO A 199 -15.46 8.57 11.27
C PRO A 199 -14.60 9.85 11.32
N TYR A 200 -14.53 10.53 10.21
CA TYR A 200 -14.09 11.91 10.10
C TYR A 200 -15.32 12.81 10.22
N ASP A 201 -15.64 13.29 11.43
CA ASP A 201 -16.85 14.07 11.67
C ASP A 201 -16.63 15.27 12.61
N HIS A 202 -15.35 15.60 12.87
CA HIS A 202 -14.99 16.71 13.75
C HIS A 202 -15.64 18.04 13.34
N ALA A 203 -15.57 18.41 12.08
CA ALA A 203 -15.99 19.74 11.61
C ALA A 203 -16.87 19.71 10.35
N GLY A 204 -17.54 18.61 10.06
CA GLY A 204 -18.37 18.50 8.85
C GLY A 204 -19.24 17.26 8.81
N PRO A 205 -19.79 16.94 7.63
CA PRO A 205 -20.50 15.68 7.43
C PRO A 205 -19.59 14.49 7.75
N SER A 206 -20.19 13.47 8.38
CA SER A 206 -19.47 12.24 8.73
C SER A 206 -19.00 11.51 7.48
N VAL A 207 -17.70 11.22 7.40
CA VAL A 207 -17.08 10.40 6.33
C VAL A 207 -16.41 9.20 6.97
N ARG A 208 -16.59 8.01 6.39
CA ARG A 208 -15.94 6.77 6.84
C ARG A 208 -14.99 6.25 5.77
N ALA A 209 -13.74 6.02 6.14
CA ALA A 209 -12.72 5.49 5.22
C ALA A 209 -13.16 4.16 4.57
N SER A 210 -13.86 3.29 5.30
CA SER A 210 -14.40 2.03 4.77
C SER A 210 -15.46 2.23 3.68
N GLU A 211 -16.30 3.25 3.79
CA GLU A 211 -17.31 3.58 2.78
C GLU A 211 -16.66 4.18 1.53
N GLU A 212 -15.67 5.02 1.72
CA GLU A 212 -14.91 5.64 0.62
C GLU A 212 -14.16 4.58 -0.19
N VAL A 213 -13.42 3.66 0.45
CA VAL A 213 -12.71 2.60 -0.29
C VAL A 213 -13.67 1.65 -1.01
N ASN A 214 -14.83 1.34 -0.40
CA ASN A 214 -15.87 0.56 -1.06
C ASN A 214 -16.45 1.29 -2.30
N GLY A 215 -16.57 2.62 -2.22
CA GLY A 215 -16.96 3.46 -3.35
C GLY A 215 -15.94 3.41 -4.48
N LEU A 216 -14.64 3.57 -4.17
CA LEU A 216 -13.54 3.45 -5.13
C LEU A 216 -13.57 2.10 -5.85
N LEU A 217 -13.63 1.00 -5.10
CA LEU A 217 -13.64 -0.36 -5.67
C LEU A 217 -14.91 -0.66 -6.47
N ARG A 218 -16.06 -0.08 -6.11
CA ARG A 218 -17.31 -0.24 -6.86
C ARG A 218 -17.22 0.38 -8.25
N ASP A 219 -16.58 1.53 -8.35
CA ASP A 219 -16.42 2.23 -9.62
C ASP A 219 -15.34 1.59 -10.52
N GLN A 220 -14.45 0.76 -9.96
CA GLN A 220 -13.38 0.04 -10.66
C GLN A 220 -13.68 -1.47 -10.76
N GLY A 221 -14.79 -1.84 -11.39
CA GLY A 221 -15.32 -3.21 -11.40
C GLY A 221 -14.36 -4.28 -11.91
N LYS A 222 -13.66 -4.02 -13.03
CA LYS A 222 -12.67 -4.97 -13.59
C LYS A 222 -11.47 -5.17 -12.66
N ILE A 223 -10.95 -4.09 -12.09
CA ILE A 223 -9.86 -4.15 -11.10
C ILE A 223 -10.31 -4.91 -9.86
N ARG A 224 -11.49 -4.60 -9.34
CA ARG A 224 -12.06 -5.31 -8.19
C ARG A 224 -12.20 -6.81 -8.46
N GLN A 225 -12.57 -7.21 -9.67
CA GLN A 225 -12.69 -8.61 -10.06
C GLN A 225 -11.32 -9.29 -10.10
N GLN A 226 -10.31 -8.67 -10.75
CA GLN A 226 -8.94 -9.17 -10.83
C GLN A 226 -8.32 -9.40 -9.44
N PHE A 227 -8.60 -8.49 -8.52
CA PHE A 227 -8.06 -8.53 -7.15
C PHE A 227 -9.02 -9.16 -6.13
N SER A 228 -10.14 -9.76 -6.55
CA SER A 228 -11.21 -10.23 -5.67
C SER A 228 -10.71 -11.16 -4.55
N GLY A 229 -9.80 -12.07 -4.87
CA GLY A 229 -9.24 -12.98 -3.88
C GLY A 229 -8.32 -12.29 -2.87
N LEU A 230 -7.47 -11.32 -3.28
CA LEU A 230 -6.66 -10.53 -2.37
C LEU A 230 -7.55 -9.63 -1.50
N LEU A 231 -8.45 -8.87 -2.11
CA LEU A 231 -9.37 -7.98 -1.40
C LEU A 231 -10.27 -8.73 -0.42
N GLY A 232 -10.70 -9.95 -0.78
CA GLY A 232 -11.45 -10.81 0.14
C GLY A 232 -10.64 -11.26 1.35
N ALA A 233 -9.37 -11.62 1.14
CA ALA A 233 -8.47 -12.06 2.20
C ALA A 233 -7.99 -10.94 3.12
N THR A 234 -7.84 -9.71 2.61
CA THR A 234 -7.41 -8.54 3.40
C THR A 234 -8.53 -7.93 4.23
N GLY A 235 -9.79 -8.13 3.86
CA GLY A 235 -10.93 -7.45 4.48
C GLY A 235 -10.99 -5.94 4.19
N ILE A 236 -10.21 -5.40 3.22
CA ILE A 236 -10.24 -3.99 2.86
C ILE A 236 -11.68 -3.56 2.53
N GLY A 237 -12.13 -2.46 3.16
CA GLY A 237 -13.51 -1.96 3.08
C GLY A 237 -14.53 -2.71 3.94
N ARG A 238 -14.11 -3.72 4.69
CA ARG A 238 -14.93 -4.55 5.59
C ARG A 238 -14.29 -4.62 6.98
N GLY A 239 -14.54 -5.70 7.70
CA GLY A 239 -13.86 -6.04 8.95
C GLY A 239 -12.44 -6.60 8.75
N ALA A 240 -11.85 -7.12 9.81
CA ALA A 240 -10.54 -7.76 9.74
C ALA A 240 -10.53 -8.94 8.76
N GLY A 241 -9.48 -9.03 7.95
CA GLY A 241 -9.27 -10.12 7.01
C GLY A 241 -8.50 -11.29 7.63
N SER A 242 -8.29 -12.34 6.83
CA SER A 242 -7.49 -13.50 7.20
C SER A 242 -6.00 -13.35 6.84
N LEU A 243 -5.66 -12.44 5.92
CA LEU A 243 -4.28 -12.16 5.53
C LEU A 243 -3.67 -11.16 6.51
N PRO A 244 -2.52 -11.46 7.12
CA PRO A 244 -1.86 -10.53 8.03
C PRO A 244 -1.42 -9.26 7.30
N ALA A 245 -1.61 -8.12 7.97
CA ALA A 245 -1.18 -6.82 7.50
C ALA A 245 0.24 -6.50 7.98
N GLU A 246 1.04 -5.89 7.12
CA GLU A 246 2.25 -5.17 7.50
C GLU A 246 1.86 -3.71 7.74
N LEU A 247 1.88 -3.29 8.99
CA LEU A 247 1.39 -1.98 9.40
C LEU A 247 2.52 -0.96 9.42
N TYR A 248 2.20 0.29 9.07
CA TYR A 248 3.16 1.39 9.13
C TYR A 248 2.46 2.72 9.38
N TRP A 249 3.25 3.74 9.72
CA TRP A 249 2.80 5.12 9.76
C TRP A 249 3.81 6.05 9.10
N GLU A 250 3.32 7.17 8.61
CA GLU A 250 4.13 8.20 7.97
C GLU A 250 3.73 9.59 8.43
N LEU A 251 4.70 10.52 8.37
CA LEU A 251 4.46 11.95 8.33
C LEU A 251 4.93 12.45 6.97
N LEU A 252 4.03 13.01 6.20
CA LEU A 252 4.29 13.46 4.85
C LEU A 252 3.71 14.84 4.55
N ASP A 253 4.09 15.40 3.41
CA ASP A 253 3.48 16.61 2.86
C ASP A 253 2.34 16.24 1.91
N ALA A 254 1.17 16.78 2.15
CA ALA A 254 0.05 16.75 1.22
C ALA A 254 -0.40 18.19 0.96
N ASP A 255 -0.13 18.70 -0.24
CA ASP A 255 -0.49 20.06 -0.68
C ASP A 255 0.02 21.15 0.27
N ASP A 256 1.32 21.09 0.63
CA ASP A 256 2.02 21.97 1.57
C ASP A 256 1.52 21.91 3.03
N HIS A 257 0.72 20.89 3.37
CA HIS A 257 0.30 20.57 4.74
C HIS A 257 0.94 19.28 5.23
N GLY A 258 1.42 19.27 6.46
CA GLY A 258 1.88 18.04 7.10
C GLY A 258 0.69 17.15 7.47
N VAL A 259 0.79 15.88 7.10
CA VAL A 259 -0.25 14.88 7.34
C VAL A 259 0.38 13.63 7.96
N VAL A 260 -0.17 13.16 9.07
CA VAL A 260 0.15 11.84 9.60
C VAL A 260 -0.81 10.82 9.04
N THR A 261 -0.27 9.66 8.65
CA THR A 261 -1.05 8.59 8.04
C THR A 261 -0.81 7.25 8.74
N LEU A 262 -1.78 6.35 8.65
CA LEU A 262 -1.65 4.95 9.01
C LEU A 262 -1.94 4.08 7.78
N GLY A 263 -1.03 3.18 7.48
CA GLY A 263 -1.12 2.29 6.34
C GLY A 263 -1.06 0.81 6.72
N ALA A 264 -1.56 -0.02 5.82
CA ALA A 264 -1.50 -1.47 5.90
C ALA A 264 -1.19 -2.04 4.53
N SER A 265 -0.08 -2.77 4.43
CA SER A 265 0.33 -3.47 3.22
C SER A 265 0.05 -4.95 3.33
N TYR A 266 -0.34 -5.56 2.22
CA TYR A 266 -0.64 -6.97 2.08
C TYR A 266 -0.05 -7.49 0.79
N SER A 267 0.44 -8.72 0.81
CA SER A 267 0.93 -9.37 -0.40
C SER A 267 0.61 -10.85 -0.42
N ARG A 268 0.43 -11.40 -1.62
CA ARG A 268 0.32 -12.85 -1.83
C ARG A 268 0.92 -13.25 -3.17
N GLY A 269 1.47 -14.45 -3.25
CA GLY A 269 1.97 -15.05 -4.47
C GLY A 269 1.19 -16.32 -4.84
N ALA A 270 1.00 -16.56 -6.13
CA ALA A 270 0.45 -17.78 -6.66
C ALA A 270 0.97 -18.02 -8.09
N GLY A 271 1.45 -19.24 -8.40
CA GLY A 271 1.86 -19.61 -9.76
C GLY A 271 3.00 -18.74 -10.34
N GLY A 272 3.87 -18.17 -9.52
CA GLY A 272 4.96 -17.29 -9.97
C GLY A 272 4.55 -15.84 -10.18
N THR A 273 3.26 -15.49 -10.01
CA THR A 273 2.74 -14.12 -10.01
C THR A 273 2.53 -13.62 -8.60
N TYR A 274 2.50 -12.30 -8.41
CA TYR A 274 2.25 -11.68 -7.11
C TYR A 274 1.21 -10.57 -7.21
N GLN A 275 0.41 -10.45 -6.17
CA GLN A 275 -0.50 -9.33 -5.95
C GLN A 275 -0.15 -8.64 -4.64
N ALA A 276 -0.22 -7.32 -4.62
CA ALA A 276 -0.14 -6.55 -3.38
C ALA A 276 -1.27 -5.51 -3.31
N ALA A 277 -1.65 -5.19 -2.08
CA ALA A 277 -2.55 -4.10 -1.77
C ALA A 277 -1.92 -3.28 -0.65
N ASP A 278 -1.89 -1.97 -0.82
CA ASP A 278 -1.49 -1.01 0.20
C ASP A 278 -2.64 -0.03 0.41
N VAL A 279 -3.08 0.12 1.66
CA VAL A 279 -4.19 1.00 1.99
C VAL A 279 -3.79 1.97 3.09
N LEU A 280 -3.84 3.27 2.80
CA LEU A 280 -3.86 4.30 3.83
C LEU A 280 -5.26 4.33 4.42
N TYR A 281 -5.46 3.63 5.55
CA TYR A 281 -6.75 3.52 6.21
C TYR A 281 -7.08 4.69 7.13
N TYR A 282 -6.09 5.55 7.37
CA TYR A 282 -6.21 6.81 8.10
C TYR A 282 -5.26 7.86 7.55
N ALA A 283 -5.74 9.09 7.42
CA ALA A 283 -4.92 10.27 7.22
C ALA A 283 -5.50 11.43 8.06
N SER A 284 -4.63 12.24 8.66
CA SER A 284 -5.05 13.39 9.47
C SER A 284 -5.54 14.58 8.66
N GLY A 285 -5.39 14.53 7.34
CA GLY A 285 -5.81 15.55 6.39
C GLY A 285 -5.55 15.10 4.95
N GLY A 286 -5.96 15.87 3.97
CA GLY A 286 -5.72 15.64 2.55
C GLY A 286 -6.57 14.53 1.94
N TYR A 287 -6.44 13.30 2.41
CA TYR A 287 -7.11 12.12 1.85
C TYR A 287 -8.04 11.47 2.87
N TYR A 288 -9.22 11.05 2.46
CA TYR A 288 -10.07 10.19 3.28
C TYR A 288 -9.56 8.75 3.30
N VAL A 289 -9.06 8.26 2.17
CA VAL A 289 -8.45 6.94 1.99
C VAL A 289 -7.63 6.95 0.70
N ALA A 290 -6.56 6.16 0.68
CA ALA A 290 -5.86 5.81 -0.56
C ALA A 290 -5.69 4.30 -0.63
N LEU A 291 -5.83 3.73 -1.82
CA LEU A 291 -5.62 2.32 -2.09
C LEU A 291 -4.72 2.17 -3.30
N THR A 292 -3.58 1.52 -3.13
CA THR A 292 -2.68 1.13 -4.21
C THR A 292 -2.70 -0.38 -4.38
N LEU A 293 -2.90 -0.85 -5.60
CA LEU A 293 -2.86 -2.26 -5.96
C LEU A 293 -1.72 -2.52 -6.92
N HIS A 294 -1.04 -3.66 -6.75
CA HIS A 294 0.01 -4.11 -7.66
C HIS A 294 -0.28 -5.52 -8.15
N GLN A 295 -0.05 -5.75 -9.45
CA GLN A 295 0.00 -7.06 -10.05
C GLN A 295 1.37 -7.24 -10.72
N LEU A 296 2.07 -8.33 -10.42
CA LEU A 296 3.40 -8.63 -10.90
C LEU A 296 3.40 -9.96 -11.64
N TRP A 297 3.91 -9.96 -12.88
CA TRP A 297 4.02 -11.15 -13.71
C TRP A 297 5.47 -11.40 -14.14
N PRO A 298 5.92 -12.66 -14.21
CA PRO A 298 7.19 -12.98 -14.83
C PRO A 298 7.11 -12.76 -16.33
N VAL A 299 8.09 -12.05 -16.87
CA VAL A 299 8.27 -11.86 -18.31
C VAL A 299 9.74 -12.04 -18.68
N THR A 300 10.04 -12.20 -19.96
CA THR A 300 11.42 -12.18 -20.47
C THR A 300 11.55 -11.02 -21.44
N VAL A 301 12.55 -10.17 -21.22
CA VAL A 301 12.87 -9.05 -22.11
C VAL A 301 14.35 -9.13 -22.47
N ASP A 302 14.64 -9.13 -23.78
CA ASP A 302 16.00 -9.29 -24.32
C ASP A 302 16.75 -10.51 -23.74
N GLY A 303 16.02 -11.63 -23.57
CA GLY A 303 16.55 -12.88 -22.99
C GLY A 303 16.78 -12.85 -21.48
N LYS A 304 16.43 -11.77 -20.78
CA LYS A 304 16.63 -11.60 -19.34
C LYS A 304 15.34 -11.76 -18.56
N PRO A 305 15.36 -12.47 -17.41
CA PRO A 305 14.23 -12.51 -16.49
C PRO A 305 13.87 -11.09 -16.03
N SER A 306 12.60 -10.74 -16.16
CA SER A 306 12.07 -9.42 -15.84
C SER A 306 10.66 -9.57 -15.25
N THR A 307 10.14 -8.50 -14.69
CA THR A 307 8.80 -8.43 -14.12
C THR A 307 7.99 -7.34 -14.81
N LEU A 308 6.87 -7.72 -15.43
CA LEU A 308 5.84 -6.75 -15.80
C LEU A 308 5.06 -6.38 -14.54
N VAL A 309 4.97 -5.10 -14.25
CA VAL A 309 4.23 -4.57 -13.09
C VAL A 309 3.11 -3.67 -13.59
N TRP A 310 1.91 -3.95 -13.14
CA TRP A 310 0.79 -3.02 -13.16
C TRP A 310 0.59 -2.46 -11.76
N ARG A 311 0.31 -1.16 -11.70
CA ARG A 311 -0.03 -0.44 -10.48
C ARG A 311 -1.29 0.39 -10.71
N GLY A 312 -2.25 0.27 -9.80
CA GLY A 312 -3.45 1.10 -9.76
C GLY A 312 -3.54 1.88 -8.47
N ASP A 313 -3.57 3.21 -8.56
CA ASP A 313 -3.71 4.12 -7.43
C ASP A 313 -5.10 4.71 -7.43
N MET A 314 -5.81 4.58 -6.34
CA MET A 314 -7.16 5.08 -6.14
C MET A 314 -7.22 5.90 -4.86
N ILE A 315 -7.71 7.13 -4.95
CA ILE A 315 -7.83 8.01 -3.79
C ILE A 315 -9.24 8.59 -3.66
N SER A 316 -9.62 8.88 -2.42
CA SER A 316 -10.74 9.75 -2.08
C SER A 316 -10.23 10.93 -1.27
N SER A 317 -10.60 12.14 -1.69
CA SER A 317 -10.19 13.39 -1.04
C SER A 317 -11.30 14.44 -1.12
N ALA A 318 -11.44 15.22 -0.03
CA ALA A 318 -12.38 16.34 0.01
C ALA A 318 -12.06 17.39 -1.06
N SER A 319 -10.76 17.72 -1.22
CA SER A 319 -10.29 18.73 -2.17
C SER A 319 -10.66 18.38 -3.61
N LEU A 320 -10.53 17.11 -4.02
CA LEU A 320 -10.95 16.66 -5.35
C LEU A 320 -12.44 16.91 -5.59
N GLY A 321 -13.27 16.80 -4.57
CA GLY A 321 -14.70 17.00 -4.66
C GLY A 321 -15.10 18.45 -5.01
N SER A 322 -14.29 19.42 -4.67
CA SER A 322 -14.51 20.85 -4.95
C SER A 322 -13.94 21.31 -6.30
N LEU A 323 -12.93 20.61 -6.83
CA LEU A 323 -12.26 20.98 -8.08
C LEU A 323 -13.15 20.74 -9.32
N ARG A 324 -13.06 21.61 -10.31
CA ARG A 324 -13.79 21.52 -11.57
C ARG A 324 -12.88 21.90 -12.74
N GLY A 325 -13.21 21.39 -13.95
CA GLY A 325 -12.56 21.79 -15.19
C GLY A 325 -11.04 21.73 -15.14
N VAL A 326 -10.37 22.85 -15.45
CA VAL A 326 -8.89 22.94 -15.54
C VAL A 326 -8.19 22.65 -14.21
N GLU A 327 -8.76 23.06 -13.08
CA GLU A 327 -8.18 22.80 -11.75
C GLU A 327 -8.16 21.31 -11.46
N ARG A 328 -9.23 20.61 -11.79
CA ARG A 328 -9.33 19.15 -11.67
C ARG A 328 -8.26 18.45 -12.50
N LEU A 329 -8.14 18.79 -13.78
CA LEU A 329 -7.13 18.24 -14.68
C LEU A 329 -5.70 18.55 -14.20
N GLY A 330 -5.48 19.72 -13.63
CA GLY A 330 -4.21 20.10 -13.03
C GLY A 330 -3.83 19.19 -11.87
N SER A 331 -4.75 18.96 -10.92
CA SER A 331 -4.54 18.07 -9.77
C SER A 331 -4.26 16.63 -10.20
N GLU A 332 -5.02 16.12 -11.16
CA GLU A 332 -4.82 14.79 -11.72
C GLU A 332 -3.45 14.63 -12.38
N SER A 333 -3.01 15.65 -13.14
CA SER A 333 -1.69 15.67 -13.77
C SER A 333 -0.55 15.68 -12.74
N VAL A 334 -0.70 16.40 -11.64
CA VAL A 334 0.28 16.41 -10.53
C VAL A 334 0.37 15.03 -9.90
N MET A 335 -0.76 14.38 -9.65
CA MET A 335 -0.77 13.02 -9.10
C MET A 335 -0.08 12.02 -10.03
N MET A 336 -0.36 12.06 -11.34
CA MET A 336 0.33 11.20 -12.32
C MET A 336 1.85 11.41 -12.30
N LYS A 337 2.30 12.67 -12.25
CA LYS A 337 3.74 12.99 -12.15
C LYS A 337 4.36 12.43 -10.86
N ASN A 338 3.66 12.52 -9.73
CA ASN A 338 4.15 12.01 -8.46
C ASN A 338 4.25 10.48 -8.46
N ILE A 339 3.26 9.78 -9.02
CA ILE A 339 3.30 8.32 -9.20
C ILE A 339 4.46 7.91 -10.11
N THR A 340 4.61 8.56 -11.27
CA THR A 340 5.71 8.30 -12.20
C THR A 340 7.07 8.50 -11.52
N LYS A 341 7.22 9.56 -10.73
CA LYS A 341 8.42 9.85 -9.95
C LYS A 341 8.70 8.73 -8.94
N ALA A 342 7.70 8.32 -8.15
CA ALA A 342 7.83 7.25 -7.17
C ALA A 342 8.26 5.93 -7.81
N VAL A 343 7.63 5.55 -8.93
CA VAL A 343 8.00 4.34 -9.70
C VAL A 343 9.43 4.45 -10.24
N THR A 344 9.84 5.60 -10.76
CA THR A 344 11.20 5.81 -11.28
C THR A 344 12.25 5.68 -10.18
N LEU A 345 11.98 6.24 -8.99
CA LEU A 345 12.88 6.12 -7.82
C LEU A 345 12.95 4.66 -7.35
N PHE A 346 11.83 3.98 -7.25
CA PHE A 346 11.77 2.56 -6.91
C PHE A 346 12.58 1.70 -7.89
N ARG A 347 12.38 1.86 -9.20
CA ARG A 347 13.14 1.12 -10.24
C ARG A 347 14.63 1.37 -10.14
N ARG A 348 15.05 2.59 -9.85
CA ARG A 348 16.48 2.94 -9.67
C ARG A 348 17.09 2.22 -8.47
N GLU A 349 16.38 2.13 -7.34
CA GLU A 349 16.85 1.42 -6.14
C GLU A 349 16.92 -0.09 -6.39
N THR A 350 15.97 -0.67 -7.10
CA THR A 350 15.90 -2.12 -7.33
C THR A 350 16.80 -2.63 -8.44
N GLY A 351 17.62 -1.76 -9.03
CA GLY A 351 18.65 -2.17 -9.98
C GLY A 351 18.18 -2.31 -11.42
N SER A 352 17.07 -1.72 -11.79
CA SER A 352 16.73 -1.46 -13.21
C SER A 352 17.67 -0.36 -13.71
N ARG A 353 18.96 -0.70 -13.86
CA ARG A 353 20.01 0.13 -14.46
C ARG A 353 20.17 -0.22 -15.92
#